data_971d71a25160a0c7c4ad85f3a818613d
#
_entry.id   971d71a25160a0c7c4ad85f3a818613d
#
_cell.length_a   1.000
_cell.length_b   1.000
_cell.length_c   1.000
_cell.angle_alpha   90.00
_cell.angle_beta   90.00
_cell.angle_gamma   90.00
#
_symmetry.space_group_name_H-M   'P 1'
#
loop_
_entity.id
_entity.type
_entity.pdbx_description
1 polymer ?
#
loop_
_entity_poly.entity_id
_entity_poly.type
_entity_poly.pdbx_seq_one_letter_code
_entity_poly.pdbx_strand_id
1 'polypeptide(L)'
;MTRILCTGASGALGGALASLHAAPGVHLSLWGRDRTRLGLIAEKVSHAGAEAQAFCFDLTDGQAAIDAVLSQDKEAPFDLAYLVAGIGDTRAKGDLVENPELVLRAAQVNFATPAAMAAAIAGRMAERGHGRIVVIGSAAGHHSLPFAAGYSGSKAGLARFTDALRIAVEPYGVSVTLAAPGFIDTPSTRNASSSRPIELSVEEAAKRIIEAGRQGKRHYVTPWQFSALRMVDALLPASLRDRLLAKLRP
;
A
#
# COMPACT_ATOMS: atom_id res chain seq x y z
N MET A 1 0.17 -8.19 -23.94
CA MET A 1 -0.94 -7.97 -22.99
C MET A 1 -0.32 -7.76 -21.63
N THR A 2 -0.63 -6.66 -20.93
CA THR A 2 -0.05 -6.37 -19.60
C THR A 2 -1.02 -6.83 -18.52
N ARG A 3 -0.56 -7.67 -17.60
CA ARG A 3 -1.39 -8.17 -16.50
C ARG A 3 -1.01 -7.53 -15.16
N ILE A 4 -1.99 -6.91 -14.50
CA ILE A 4 -1.79 -6.11 -13.29
C ILE A 4 -2.64 -6.66 -12.14
N LEU A 5 -2.00 -6.98 -11.02
CA LEU A 5 -2.69 -7.20 -9.75
C LEU A 5 -2.84 -5.88 -8.99
N CYS A 6 -4.02 -5.60 -8.45
CA CYS A 6 -4.26 -4.46 -7.58
C CYS A 6 -5.07 -4.87 -6.35
N THR A 7 -4.42 -4.98 -5.18
CA THR A 7 -5.12 -5.17 -3.91
C THR A 7 -5.67 -3.83 -3.40
N GLY A 8 -6.77 -3.87 -2.63
CA GLY A 8 -7.41 -2.64 -2.15
C GLY A 8 -8.10 -1.83 -3.25
N ALA A 9 -8.43 -2.45 -4.39
CA ALA A 9 -9.06 -1.79 -5.53
C ALA A 9 -10.44 -1.20 -5.23
N SER A 10 -11.16 -1.69 -4.22
CA SER A 10 -12.40 -1.07 -3.72
C SER A 10 -12.17 0.22 -2.92
N GLY A 11 -10.93 0.54 -2.56
CA GLY A 11 -10.54 1.78 -1.90
C GLY A 11 -10.23 2.90 -2.90
N ALA A 12 -10.15 4.14 -2.40
CA ALA A 12 -9.95 5.32 -3.25
C ALA A 12 -8.63 5.24 -4.06
N LEU A 13 -7.50 4.96 -3.41
CA LEU A 13 -6.19 4.91 -4.07
C LEU A 13 -6.09 3.71 -5.02
N GLY A 14 -6.51 2.51 -4.59
CA GLY A 14 -6.48 1.32 -5.43
C GLY A 14 -7.37 1.44 -6.67
N GLY A 15 -8.57 2.00 -6.50
CA GLY A 15 -9.47 2.29 -7.62
C GLY A 15 -8.90 3.33 -8.60
N ALA A 16 -8.21 4.35 -8.10
CA ALA A 16 -7.55 5.34 -8.95
C ALA A 16 -6.37 4.74 -9.73
N LEU A 17 -5.54 3.92 -9.06
CA LEU A 17 -4.45 3.19 -9.74
C LEU A 17 -5.00 2.29 -10.86
N ALA A 18 -6.03 1.50 -10.57
CA ALA A 18 -6.68 0.65 -11.55
C ALA A 18 -7.24 1.46 -12.73
N SER A 19 -7.94 2.57 -12.46
CA SER A 19 -8.53 3.43 -13.49
C SER A 19 -7.46 4.08 -14.40
N LEU A 20 -6.32 4.48 -13.84
CA LEU A 20 -5.23 5.09 -14.61
C LEU A 20 -4.44 4.08 -15.47
N HIS A 21 -4.55 2.79 -15.17
CA HIS A 21 -3.98 1.73 -16.01
C HIS A 21 -4.97 1.18 -17.05
N ALA A 22 -6.23 1.59 -16.99
CA ALA A 22 -7.26 1.06 -17.87
C ALA A 22 -7.04 1.49 -19.33
N ALA A 23 -6.68 0.52 -20.18
CA ALA A 23 -6.46 0.71 -21.60
C ALA A 23 -6.64 -0.64 -22.34
N PRO A 24 -6.88 -0.64 -23.66
CA PRO A 24 -6.87 -1.86 -24.47
C PRO A 24 -5.55 -2.65 -24.30
N GLY A 25 -5.66 -3.97 -24.14
CA GLY A 25 -4.51 -4.84 -23.93
C GLY A 25 -4.02 -4.93 -22.48
N VAL A 26 -4.71 -4.28 -21.53
CA VAL A 26 -4.45 -4.40 -20.09
C VAL A 26 -5.49 -5.30 -19.45
N HIS A 27 -5.04 -6.26 -18.64
CA HIS A 27 -5.88 -7.10 -17.81
C HIS A 27 -5.64 -6.77 -16.32
N LEU A 28 -6.70 -6.39 -15.60
CA LEU A 28 -6.68 -5.97 -14.21
C LEU A 28 -7.31 -7.03 -13.30
N SER A 29 -6.53 -7.62 -12.40
CA SER A 29 -7.03 -8.43 -11.28
C SER A 29 -7.25 -7.50 -10.08
N LEU A 30 -8.51 -7.20 -9.79
CA LEU A 30 -8.94 -6.22 -8.79
C LEU A 30 -9.37 -6.93 -7.50
N TRP A 31 -8.63 -6.75 -6.41
CA TRP A 31 -8.92 -7.37 -5.12
C TRP A 31 -9.40 -6.35 -4.10
N GLY A 32 -10.44 -6.70 -3.35
CA GLY A 32 -10.97 -5.85 -2.29
C GLY A 32 -12.11 -6.54 -1.52
N ARG A 33 -12.51 -5.97 -0.39
CA ARG A 33 -13.56 -6.56 0.47
C ARG A 33 -14.97 -6.17 0.08
N ASP A 34 -15.14 -5.01 -0.51
CA ASP A 34 -16.44 -4.45 -0.87
C ASP A 34 -16.78 -4.85 -2.31
N ARG A 35 -17.66 -5.84 -2.44
CA ARG A 35 -18.08 -6.38 -3.75
C ARG A 35 -18.71 -5.31 -4.63
N THR A 36 -19.54 -4.44 -4.06
CA THR A 36 -20.26 -3.40 -4.82
C THR A 36 -19.27 -2.39 -5.39
N ARG A 37 -18.35 -1.87 -4.56
CA ARG A 37 -17.32 -0.94 -5.03
C ARG A 37 -16.36 -1.57 -6.02
N LEU A 38 -16.00 -2.85 -5.83
CA LEU A 38 -15.18 -3.57 -6.82
C LEU A 38 -15.86 -3.67 -8.16
N GLY A 39 -17.17 -3.98 -8.18
CA GLY A 39 -17.98 -4.02 -9.41
C GLY A 39 -17.96 -2.68 -10.15
N LEU A 40 -18.19 -1.59 -9.43
CA LEU A 40 -18.14 -0.24 -10.02
C LEU A 40 -16.76 0.10 -10.62
N ILE A 41 -15.66 -0.31 -9.98
CA ILE A 41 -14.31 -0.10 -10.52
C ILE A 41 -14.09 -1.01 -11.74
N ALA A 42 -14.51 -2.27 -11.69
CA ALA A 42 -14.40 -3.20 -12.82
C ALA A 42 -15.16 -2.69 -14.06
N GLU A 43 -16.39 -2.23 -13.88
CA GLU A 43 -17.18 -1.59 -14.95
C GLU A 43 -16.46 -0.35 -15.52
N LYS A 44 -15.99 0.53 -14.66
CA LYS A 44 -15.29 1.76 -15.06
C LYS A 44 -14.06 1.46 -15.91
N VAL A 45 -13.22 0.50 -15.51
CA VAL A 45 -12.01 0.16 -16.26
C VAL A 45 -12.31 -0.61 -17.54
N SER A 46 -13.40 -1.41 -17.56
CA SER A 46 -13.86 -2.10 -18.75
C SER A 46 -14.40 -1.11 -19.81
N HIS A 47 -15.12 -0.06 -19.40
CA HIS A 47 -15.51 1.01 -20.31
C HIS A 47 -14.33 1.78 -20.93
N ALA A 48 -13.19 1.80 -20.26
CA ALA A 48 -11.94 2.37 -20.80
C ALA A 48 -11.17 1.38 -21.70
N GLY A 49 -11.69 0.19 -21.95
CA GLY A 49 -11.14 -0.81 -22.87
C GLY A 49 -10.22 -1.85 -22.22
N ALA A 50 -10.04 -1.84 -20.90
CA ALA A 50 -9.30 -2.87 -20.20
C ALA A 50 -10.18 -4.09 -19.89
N GLU A 51 -9.57 -5.25 -19.76
CA GLU A 51 -10.22 -6.41 -19.16
C GLU A 51 -10.09 -6.34 -17.64
N ALA A 52 -11.17 -6.58 -16.88
CA ALA A 52 -11.15 -6.53 -15.43
C ALA A 52 -11.83 -7.73 -14.80
N GLN A 53 -11.17 -8.32 -13.81
CA GLN A 53 -11.71 -9.38 -12.99
C GLN A 53 -11.72 -8.96 -11.53
N ALA A 54 -12.88 -9.00 -10.88
CA ALA A 54 -13.06 -8.58 -9.49
C ALA A 54 -13.05 -9.79 -8.55
N PHE A 55 -12.18 -9.74 -7.52
CA PHE A 55 -12.07 -10.76 -6.49
C PHE A 55 -12.42 -10.16 -5.13
N CYS A 56 -13.54 -10.59 -4.56
CA CYS A 56 -13.92 -10.21 -3.20
C CYS A 56 -13.08 -11.02 -2.21
N PHE A 57 -12.13 -10.36 -1.54
CA PHE A 57 -11.14 -11.02 -0.70
C PHE A 57 -10.83 -10.24 0.57
N ASP A 58 -10.76 -10.93 1.74
CA ASP A 58 -10.32 -10.33 2.99
C ASP A 58 -8.85 -10.75 3.28
N LEU A 59 -7.97 -9.78 3.35
CA LEU A 59 -6.54 -9.99 3.62
C LEU A 59 -6.23 -10.34 5.10
N THR A 60 -7.22 -10.51 5.95
CA THR A 60 -7.03 -11.14 7.26
C THR A 60 -6.75 -12.64 7.14
N ASP A 61 -7.19 -13.28 6.05
CA ASP A 61 -6.80 -14.64 5.69
C ASP A 61 -5.57 -14.62 4.79
N GLY A 62 -4.39 -14.58 5.43
CA GLY A 62 -3.12 -14.46 4.73
C GLY A 62 -2.76 -15.70 3.90
N GLN A 63 -3.08 -16.91 4.38
CA GLN A 63 -2.77 -18.13 3.64
C GLN A 63 -3.62 -18.23 2.37
N ALA A 64 -4.92 -18.01 2.49
CA ALA A 64 -5.80 -18.02 1.32
C ALA A 64 -5.42 -16.91 0.30
N ALA A 65 -4.90 -15.75 0.76
CA ALA A 65 -4.40 -14.70 -0.12
C ALA A 65 -3.16 -15.14 -0.92
N ILE A 66 -2.23 -15.85 -0.28
CA ILE A 66 -1.04 -16.41 -0.94
C ILE A 66 -1.46 -17.44 -1.99
N ASP A 67 -2.32 -18.38 -1.61
CA ASP A 67 -2.75 -19.47 -2.49
C ASP A 67 -3.50 -18.90 -3.71
N ALA A 68 -4.38 -17.93 -3.50
CA ALA A 68 -5.13 -17.29 -4.57
C ALA A 68 -4.23 -16.50 -5.54
N VAL A 69 -3.25 -15.73 -5.03
CA VAL A 69 -2.36 -14.96 -5.91
C VAL A 69 -1.43 -15.86 -6.71
N LEU A 70 -0.94 -16.95 -6.11
CA LEU A 70 -0.10 -17.94 -6.81
C LEU A 70 -0.89 -18.69 -7.87
N SER A 71 -2.15 -19.06 -7.58
CA SER A 71 -3.04 -19.68 -8.57
C SER A 71 -3.26 -18.77 -9.76
N GLN A 72 -3.57 -17.50 -9.54
CA GLN A 72 -3.78 -16.54 -10.63
C GLN A 72 -2.51 -16.26 -11.44
N ASP A 73 -1.33 -16.19 -10.78
CA ASP A 73 -0.05 -16.00 -11.49
C ASP A 73 0.34 -17.24 -12.30
N LYS A 74 -0.04 -18.44 -11.85
CA LYS A 74 0.17 -19.68 -12.58
C LYS A 74 -0.68 -19.77 -13.85
N GLU A 75 -1.94 -19.31 -13.78
CA GLU A 75 -2.84 -19.29 -14.95
C GLU A 75 -2.37 -18.26 -15.99
N ALA A 76 -2.04 -17.06 -15.52
CA ALA A 76 -1.48 -16.02 -16.36
C ALA A 76 -0.59 -15.10 -15.51
N PRO A 77 0.71 -14.98 -15.84
CA PRO A 77 1.69 -14.26 -15.04
C PRO A 77 1.38 -12.77 -14.89
N PHE A 78 1.58 -12.22 -13.68
CA PHE A 78 1.50 -10.79 -13.44
C PHE A 78 2.80 -10.08 -13.87
N ASP A 79 2.68 -9.01 -14.65
CA ASP A 79 3.79 -8.11 -14.99
C ASP A 79 4.02 -7.05 -13.92
N LEU A 80 2.93 -6.65 -13.23
CA LEU A 80 2.92 -5.60 -12.23
C LEU A 80 1.95 -5.94 -11.11
N ALA A 81 2.39 -5.74 -9.86
CA ALA A 81 1.54 -5.90 -8.69
C ALA A 81 1.53 -4.62 -7.85
N TYR A 82 0.34 -4.07 -7.58
CA TYR A 82 0.10 -3.02 -6.61
C TYR A 82 -0.47 -3.62 -5.33
N LEU A 83 0.31 -3.57 -4.25
CA LEU A 83 -0.12 -3.99 -2.92
C LEU A 83 -0.56 -2.76 -2.13
N VAL A 84 -1.84 -2.40 -2.30
CA VAL A 84 -2.42 -1.12 -1.84
C VAL A 84 -3.27 -1.31 -0.60
N ALA A 85 -3.84 -2.49 -0.41
CA ALA A 85 -4.75 -2.75 0.70
C ALA A 85 -4.13 -2.37 2.05
N GLY A 86 -4.93 -1.73 2.88
CA GLY A 86 -4.54 -1.35 4.22
C GLY A 86 -5.72 -0.75 4.97
N ILE A 87 -5.61 -0.79 6.29
CA ILE A 87 -6.55 -0.14 7.21
C ILE A 87 -5.79 0.91 8.02
N GLY A 88 -6.39 2.09 8.17
CA GLY A 88 -5.93 3.10 9.11
C GLY A 88 -6.73 2.95 10.40
N ASP A 89 -6.07 3.16 11.52
CA ASP A 89 -6.72 3.26 12.80
C ASP A 89 -5.95 4.16 13.74
N THR A 90 -6.65 4.72 14.69
CA THR A 90 -6.09 5.57 15.73
C THR A 90 -6.74 5.20 17.06
N ARG A 91 -6.01 5.44 18.12
CA ARG A 91 -6.52 5.29 19.49
C ARG A 91 -7.79 6.12 19.69
N ALA A 92 -8.83 5.52 20.25
CA ALA A 92 -10.06 6.22 20.56
C ALA A 92 -9.83 7.34 21.58
N LYS A 93 -10.65 8.40 21.50
CA LYS A 93 -10.55 9.53 22.42
C LYS A 93 -10.85 9.05 23.85
N GLY A 94 -9.91 9.28 24.76
CA GLY A 94 -10.03 8.90 26.16
C GLY A 94 -9.29 7.59 26.52
N ASP A 95 -8.94 6.76 25.55
CA ASP A 95 -8.16 5.55 25.79
C ASP A 95 -6.68 5.87 26.03
N LEU A 96 -6.02 5.06 26.83
CA LEU A 96 -4.58 5.16 27.06
C LEU A 96 -3.77 4.56 25.91
N VAL A 97 -4.23 3.43 25.37
CA VAL A 97 -3.61 2.66 24.29
C VAL A 97 -4.66 2.28 23.25
N GLU A 98 -4.22 1.83 22.08
CA GLU A 98 -5.11 1.32 21.03
C GLU A 98 -5.75 -0.02 21.43
N ASN A 99 -6.92 -0.31 20.86
CA ASN A 99 -7.57 -1.61 21.04
C ASN A 99 -6.67 -2.73 20.47
N PRO A 100 -6.35 -3.79 21.26
CA PRO A 100 -5.42 -4.85 20.84
C PRO A 100 -5.90 -5.63 19.60
N GLU A 101 -7.21 -5.81 19.42
CA GLU A 101 -7.77 -6.48 18.24
C GLU A 101 -7.53 -5.67 16.96
N LEU A 102 -7.65 -4.34 17.05
CA LEU A 102 -7.35 -3.45 15.93
C LEU A 102 -5.86 -3.42 15.60
N VAL A 103 -4.99 -3.46 16.62
CA VAL A 103 -3.52 -3.59 16.42
C VAL A 103 -3.19 -4.89 15.70
N LEU A 104 -3.76 -6.03 16.15
CA LEU A 104 -3.57 -7.33 15.52
C LEU A 104 -4.05 -7.31 14.05
N ARG A 105 -5.24 -6.77 13.82
CA ARG A 105 -5.80 -6.66 12.47
C ARG A 105 -4.97 -5.74 11.57
N ALA A 106 -4.48 -4.62 12.09
CA ALA A 106 -3.58 -3.73 11.35
C ALA A 106 -2.27 -4.44 11.00
N ALA A 107 -1.67 -5.19 11.91
CA ALA A 107 -0.49 -5.99 11.65
C ALA A 107 -0.73 -7.01 10.52
N GLN A 108 -1.86 -7.70 10.55
CA GLN A 108 -2.23 -8.70 9.53
C GLN A 108 -2.44 -8.05 8.15
N VAL A 109 -3.33 -7.04 8.08
CA VAL A 109 -3.74 -6.46 6.78
C VAL A 109 -2.69 -5.51 6.20
N ASN A 110 -1.98 -4.76 7.03
CA ASN A 110 -1.02 -3.76 6.55
C ASN A 110 0.40 -4.30 6.38
N PHE A 111 0.74 -5.43 7.03
CA PHE A 111 2.10 -5.95 7.02
C PHE A 111 2.15 -7.44 6.65
N ALA A 112 1.64 -8.35 7.48
CA ALA A 112 1.90 -9.77 7.34
C ALA A 112 1.43 -10.33 5.97
N THR A 113 0.17 -10.10 5.62
CA THR A 113 -0.39 -10.59 4.35
C THR A 113 0.24 -9.92 3.12
N PRO A 114 0.35 -8.58 3.01
CA PRO A 114 0.98 -7.97 1.84
C PRO A 114 2.47 -8.32 1.71
N ALA A 115 3.19 -8.50 2.82
CA ALA A 115 4.58 -8.98 2.78
C ALA A 115 4.69 -10.40 2.22
N ALA A 116 3.83 -11.30 2.68
CA ALA A 116 3.78 -12.68 2.18
C ALA A 116 3.37 -12.74 0.70
N MET A 117 2.36 -11.98 0.28
CA MET A 117 1.97 -11.86 -1.13
C MET A 117 3.11 -11.29 -1.99
N ALA A 118 3.82 -10.26 -1.49
CA ALA A 118 4.96 -9.69 -2.20
C ALA A 118 6.08 -10.72 -2.39
N ALA A 119 6.39 -11.52 -1.35
CA ALA A 119 7.37 -12.59 -1.45
C ALA A 119 6.97 -13.66 -2.47
N ALA A 120 5.70 -14.10 -2.44
CA ALA A 120 5.17 -15.10 -3.36
C ALA A 120 5.25 -14.64 -4.81
N ILE A 121 4.78 -13.40 -5.11
CA ILE A 121 4.82 -12.83 -6.46
C ILE A 121 6.27 -12.58 -6.90
N ALA A 122 7.12 -12.05 -6.02
CA ALA A 122 8.51 -11.76 -6.33
C ALA A 122 9.29 -13.04 -6.71
N GLY A 123 9.04 -14.16 -6.02
CA GLY A 123 9.62 -15.46 -6.37
C GLY A 123 9.24 -15.86 -7.81
N ARG A 124 7.95 -15.77 -8.15
CA ARG A 124 7.47 -16.09 -9.50
C ARG A 124 8.03 -15.15 -10.57
N MET A 125 8.13 -13.83 -10.26
CA MET A 125 8.74 -12.86 -11.16
C MET A 125 10.25 -13.11 -11.34
N ALA A 126 10.97 -13.47 -10.27
CA ALA A 126 12.38 -13.80 -10.31
C ALA A 126 12.68 -15.04 -11.18
N GLU A 127 11.84 -16.08 -11.09
CA GLU A 127 11.92 -17.26 -11.98
C GLU A 127 11.79 -16.89 -13.47
N ARG A 128 11.02 -15.85 -13.79
CA ARG A 128 10.82 -15.36 -15.17
C ARG A 128 11.87 -14.32 -15.60
N GLY A 129 12.65 -13.80 -14.66
CA GLY A 129 13.67 -12.78 -14.92
C GLY A 129 13.12 -11.36 -15.08
N HIS A 130 11.84 -11.12 -14.82
CA HIS A 130 11.21 -9.79 -14.92
C HIS A 130 9.97 -9.66 -14.08
N GLY A 131 9.64 -8.43 -13.69
CA GLY A 131 8.41 -8.06 -13.00
C GLY A 131 8.56 -6.78 -12.19
N ARG A 132 7.43 -6.21 -11.78
CA ARG A 132 7.40 -5.00 -10.96
C ARG A 132 6.40 -5.14 -9.83
N ILE A 133 6.82 -4.75 -8.62
CA ILE A 133 5.99 -4.73 -7.43
C ILE A 133 6.03 -3.33 -6.84
N VAL A 134 4.86 -2.75 -6.59
CA VAL A 134 4.70 -1.47 -5.91
C VAL A 134 3.94 -1.71 -4.62
N VAL A 135 4.63 -1.53 -3.50
CA VAL A 135 4.07 -1.70 -2.15
C VAL A 135 3.69 -0.34 -1.59
N ILE A 136 2.46 -0.20 -1.11
CA ILE A 136 2.00 1.05 -0.52
C ILE A 136 2.26 1.07 0.98
N GLY A 137 3.33 1.77 1.34
CA GLY A 137 3.67 2.14 2.70
C GLY A 137 2.85 3.31 3.23
N SER A 138 3.47 4.12 4.07
CA SER A 138 2.96 5.40 4.55
C SER A 138 4.12 6.23 5.10
N ALA A 139 4.03 7.55 5.01
CA ALA A 139 4.94 8.45 5.74
C ALA A 139 4.88 8.19 7.26
N ALA A 140 3.72 7.79 7.80
CA ALA A 140 3.54 7.40 9.20
C ALA A 140 4.46 6.24 9.64
N GLY A 141 4.86 5.34 8.73
CA GLY A 141 5.79 4.25 9.02
C GLY A 141 7.23 4.70 9.36
N HIS A 142 7.51 5.98 9.25
CA HIS A 142 8.82 6.55 9.61
C HIS A 142 8.83 7.21 11.00
N HIS A 143 7.67 7.29 11.67
CA HIS A 143 7.49 8.00 12.92
C HIS A 143 6.84 7.10 13.99
N SER A 144 7.25 7.25 15.24
CA SER A 144 6.64 6.55 16.38
C SER A 144 5.40 7.34 16.84
N LEU A 145 4.26 7.10 16.19
CA LEU A 145 3.02 7.85 16.47
C LEU A 145 2.30 7.28 17.69
N PRO A 146 2.24 7.97 18.84
CA PRO A 146 1.69 7.42 20.08
C PRO A 146 0.16 7.24 20.06
N PHE A 147 -0.52 7.85 19.10
CA PHE A 147 -1.97 7.71 18.88
C PHE A 147 -2.33 6.71 17.79
N ALA A 148 -1.35 6.15 17.08
CA ALA A 148 -1.51 5.22 15.96
C ALA A 148 -0.33 4.23 15.90
N ALA A 149 0.01 3.63 17.05
CA ALA A 149 1.18 2.77 17.18
C ALA A 149 1.05 1.50 16.33
N GLY A 150 -0.11 0.87 16.31
CA GLY A 150 -0.41 -0.30 15.48
C GLY A 150 -0.28 0.00 13.99
N TYR A 151 -0.84 1.13 13.54
CA TYR A 151 -0.73 1.56 12.15
C TYR A 151 0.71 1.89 11.77
N SER A 152 1.37 2.79 12.52
CA SER A 152 2.76 3.19 12.22
C SER A 152 3.74 2.03 12.30
N GLY A 153 3.60 1.16 13.31
CA GLY A 153 4.40 -0.05 13.45
C GLY A 153 4.23 -1.03 12.30
N SER A 154 2.97 -1.28 11.86
CA SER A 154 2.70 -2.16 10.71
C SER A 154 3.29 -1.62 9.41
N LYS A 155 3.20 -0.30 9.17
CA LYS A 155 3.79 0.34 7.98
C LYS A 155 5.32 0.43 8.05
N ALA A 156 5.91 0.55 9.24
CA ALA A 156 7.37 0.46 9.43
C ALA A 156 7.90 -0.95 9.12
N GLY A 157 7.21 -1.98 9.62
CA GLY A 157 7.53 -3.39 9.30
C GLY A 157 7.45 -3.67 7.80
N LEU A 158 6.38 -3.22 7.14
CA LEU A 158 6.20 -3.37 5.69
C LEU A 158 7.32 -2.65 4.91
N ALA A 159 7.72 -1.45 5.33
CA ALA A 159 8.79 -0.70 4.68
C ALA A 159 10.12 -1.44 4.78
N ARG A 160 10.46 -1.95 5.97
CA ARG A 160 11.70 -2.71 6.18
C ARG A 160 11.71 -4.01 5.37
N PHE A 161 10.59 -4.74 5.37
CA PHE A 161 10.44 -5.95 4.56
C PHE A 161 10.61 -5.66 3.06
N THR A 162 9.97 -4.60 2.55
CA THR A 162 10.05 -4.21 1.13
C THR A 162 11.48 -3.86 0.71
N ASP A 163 12.24 -3.17 1.56
CA ASP A 163 13.66 -2.88 1.30
C ASP A 163 14.50 -4.16 1.19
N ALA A 164 14.30 -5.11 2.12
CA ALA A 164 15.01 -6.39 2.11
C ALA A 164 14.64 -7.23 0.88
N LEU A 165 13.34 -7.33 0.56
CA LEU A 165 12.85 -8.05 -0.61
C LEU A 165 13.44 -7.47 -1.90
N ARG A 166 13.44 -6.13 -2.04
CA ARG A 166 14.04 -5.46 -3.21
C ARG A 166 15.49 -5.87 -3.43
N ILE A 167 16.32 -5.84 -2.37
CA ILE A 167 17.72 -6.23 -2.46
C ILE A 167 17.87 -7.69 -2.91
N ALA A 168 17.01 -8.57 -2.40
CA ALA A 168 17.06 -9.99 -2.71
C ALA A 168 16.70 -10.31 -4.17
N VAL A 169 15.74 -9.58 -4.77
CA VAL A 169 15.20 -9.92 -6.10
C VAL A 169 15.69 -9.01 -7.24
N GLU A 170 16.34 -7.89 -6.93
CA GLU A 170 16.93 -6.97 -7.93
C GLU A 170 17.91 -7.70 -8.89
N PRO A 171 18.78 -8.64 -8.45
CA PRO A 171 19.65 -9.39 -9.35
C PRO A 171 18.91 -10.29 -10.34
N TYR A 172 17.64 -10.60 -10.07
CA TYR A 172 16.79 -11.45 -10.91
C TYR A 172 15.83 -10.64 -11.80
N GLY A 173 16.10 -9.36 -12.03
CA GLY A 173 15.31 -8.52 -12.92
C GLY A 173 13.96 -8.07 -12.36
N VAL A 174 13.71 -8.21 -11.06
CA VAL A 174 12.48 -7.77 -10.41
C VAL A 174 12.67 -6.44 -9.72
N SER A 175 11.84 -5.48 -10.10
CA SER A 175 11.83 -4.14 -9.49
C SER A 175 10.79 -4.08 -8.35
N VAL A 176 11.21 -3.64 -7.17
CA VAL A 176 10.32 -3.44 -6.02
C VAL A 176 10.42 -1.99 -5.55
N THR A 177 9.28 -1.29 -5.55
CA THR A 177 9.15 0.11 -5.13
C THR A 177 8.32 0.19 -3.85
N LEU A 178 8.85 0.81 -2.80
CA LEU A 178 8.06 1.26 -1.66
C LEU A 178 7.56 2.69 -1.94
N ALA A 179 6.26 2.85 -2.13
CA ALA A 179 5.62 4.16 -2.20
C ALA A 179 4.99 4.50 -0.84
N ALA A 180 5.49 5.54 -0.20
CA ALA A 180 5.06 5.98 1.13
C ALA A 180 4.38 7.36 1.03
N PRO A 181 3.09 7.41 0.71
CA PRO A 181 2.35 8.67 0.69
C PRO A 181 2.16 9.23 2.10
N GLY A 182 2.10 10.57 2.18
CA GLY A 182 1.56 11.28 3.33
C GLY A 182 0.03 11.27 3.33
N PHE A 183 -0.57 12.41 3.64
CA PHE A 183 -2.03 12.53 3.64
C PHE A 183 -2.59 12.51 2.21
N ILE A 184 -3.63 11.70 2.01
CA ILE A 184 -4.41 11.63 0.77
C ILE A 184 -5.85 11.98 1.12
N ASP A 185 -6.47 12.87 0.36
CA ASP A 185 -7.89 13.22 0.49
C ASP A 185 -8.77 12.06 0.01
N THR A 186 -9.18 11.22 0.94
CA THR A 186 -10.07 10.09 0.69
C THR A 186 -11.38 10.24 1.46
N PRO A 187 -12.49 9.59 1.04
CA PRO A 187 -13.72 9.62 1.82
C PRO A 187 -13.56 9.15 3.27
N SER A 188 -12.66 8.20 3.52
CA SER A 188 -12.37 7.73 4.89
C SER A 188 -11.57 8.73 5.72
N THR A 189 -10.75 9.57 5.09
CA THR A 189 -9.95 10.57 5.79
C THR A 189 -10.70 11.88 6.03
N ARG A 190 -11.69 12.23 5.22
CA ARG A 190 -12.48 13.49 5.35
C ARG A 190 -13.22 13.61 6.67
N ASN A 191 -13.60 12.48 7.27
CA ASN A 191 -14.33 12.47 8.55
C ASN A 191 -13.42 12.57 9.79
N ALA A 192 -12.10 12.53 9.62
CA ALA A 192 -11.17 12.70 10.75
C ALA A 192 -10.95 14.18 11.06
N SER A 193 -11.04 14.54 12.33
CA SER A 193 -10.96 15.92 12.83
C SER A 193 -9.54 16.51 12.89
N SER A 194 -8.54 15.77 12.42
CA SER A 194 -7.13 16.19 12.50
C SER A 194 -6.71 17.11 11.35
N SER A 195 -5.84 18.07 11.64
CA SER A 195 -5.16 18.87 10.63
C SER A 195 -4.28 18.00 9.73
N ARG A 196 -4.44 18.11 8.41
CA ARG A 196 -3.69 17.34 7.41
C ARG A 196 -2.95 18.29 6.48
N PRO A 197 -1.78 18.76 6.90
CA PRO A 197 -0.99 19.63 6.05
C PRO A 197 -0.52 18.87 4.81
N ILE A 198 -0.54 19.55 3.65
CA ILE A 198 0.05 19.07 2.41
C ILE A 198 -0.64 17.77 1.92
N GLU A 199 -1.98 17.76 1.95
CA GLU A 199 -2.80 16.67 1.46
C GLU A 199 -2.77 16.59 -0.08
N LEU A 200 -2.63 15.41 -0.63
CA LEU A 200 -2.73 15.17 -2.07
C LEU A 200 -4.13 14.69 -2.44
N SER A 201 -4.60 15.04 -3.63
CA SER A 201 -5.75 14.35 -4.19
C SER A 201 -5.41 12.88 -4.46
N VAL A 202 -6.42 12.01 -4.46
CA VAL A 202 -6.25 10.59 -4.77
C VAL A 202 -5.63 10.39 -6.14
N GLU A 203 -6.08 11.15 -7.14
CA GLU A 203 -5.60 11.05 -8.51
C GLU A 203 -4.13 11.46 -8.64
N GLU A 204 -3.74 12.56 -8.01
CA GLU A 204 -2.35 13.03 -8.02
C GLU A 204 -1.43 12.03 -7.30
N ALA A 205 -1.86 11.48 -6.16
CA ALA A 205 -1.11 10.44 -5.46
C ALA A 205 -0.94 9.19 -6.34
N ALA A 206 -1.99 8.74 -7.02
CA ALA A 206 -1.93 7.60 -7.91
C ALA A 206 -0.99 7.83 -9.10
N LYS A 207 -1.05 8.98 -9.77
CA LYS A 207 -0.14 9.35 -10.88
C LYS A 207 1.33 9.32 -10.44
N ARG A 208 1.62 9.91 -9.28
CA ARG A 208 2.99 9.93 -8.72
C ARG A 208 3.50 8.53 -8.36
N ILE A 209 2.63 7.69 -7.82
CA ILE A 209 2.96 6.30 -7.46
C ILE A 209 3.23 5.47 -8.71
N ILE A 210 2.40 5.59 -9.75
CA ILE A 210 2.61 4.92 -11.04
C ILE A 210 3.96 5.30 -11.63
N GLU A 211 4.27 6.60 -11.65
CA GLU A 211 5.54 7.07 -12.20
C GLU A 211 6.75 6.61 -11.38
N ALA A 212 6.64 6.58 -10.05
CA ALA A 212 7.69 6.04 -9.19
C ALA A 212 7.93 4.54 -9.44
N GLY A 213 6.87 3.75 -9.59
CA GLY A 213 6.96 2.33 -9.94
C GLY A 213 7.51 2.10 -11.34
N ARG A 214 7.12 2.93 -12.33
CA ARG A 214 7.65 2.88 -13.70
C ARG A 214 9.16 3.15 -13.75
N GLN A 215 9.64 4.10 -12.93
CA GLN A 215 11.06 4.44 -12.79
C GLN A 215 11.86 3.46 -11.90
N GLY A 216 11.21 2.48 -11.28
CA GLY A 216 11.87 1.56 -10.36
C GLY A 216 12.45 2.25 -9.13
N LYS A 217 11.83 3.33 -8.65
CA LYS A 217 12.30 4.04 -7.45
C LYS A 217 12.27 3.10 -6.25
N ARG A 218 13.39 2.97 -5.57
CA ARG A 218 13.53 2.07 -4.40
C ARG A 218 12.58 2.46 -3.28
N HIS A 219 12.59 3.76 -2.93
CA HIS A 219 11.76 4.34 -1.89
C HIS A 219 11.26 5.71 -2.36
N TYR A 220 9.95 5.88 -2.39
CA TYR A 220 9.32 7.11 -2.87
C TYR A 220 8.33 7.65 -1.83
N VAL A 221 8.72 8.75 -1.18
CA VAL A 221 7.86 9.48 -0.23
C VAL A 221 7.23 10.68 -0.95
N THR A 222 5.93 10.84 -0.85
CA THR A 222 5.22 11.95 -1.50
C THR A 222 4.11 12.50 -0.60
N PRO A 223 4.00 13.81 -0.45
CA PRO A 223 4.90 14.88 -0.90
C PRO A 223 6.29 14.84 -0.23
N TRP A 224 7.29 15.47 -0.87
CA TRP A 224 8.70 15.42 -0.45
C TRP A 224 8.98 15.93 0.97
N GLN A 225 8.11 16.81 1.48
CA GLN A 225 8.21 17.37 2.84
C GLN A 225 8.23 16.27 3.92
N PHE A 226 7.52 15.16 3.69
CA PHE A 226 7.58 14.00 4.59
C PHE A 226 8.94 13.29 4.56
N SER A 227 9.68 13.38 3.46
CA SER A 227 11.08 12.90 3.41
C SER A 227 11.99 13.76 4.31
N ALA A 228 11.81 15.08 4.28
CA ALA A 228 12.55 15.99 5.16
C ALA A 228 12.21 15.73 6.63
N LEU A 229 10.93 15.56 6.95
CA LEU A 229 10.46 15.25 8.31
C LEU A 229 11.07 13.92 8.83
N ARG A 230 11.13 12.90 7.99
CA ARG A 230 11.82 11.63 8.31
C ARG A 230 13.29 11.85 8.67
N MET A 231 14.01 12.69 7.93
CA MET A 231 15.41 12.99 8.22
C MET A 231 15.56 13.71 9.55
N VAL A 232 14.70 14.69 9.82
CA VAL A 232 14.69 15.40 11.12
C VAL A 232 14.42 14.42 12.26
N ASP A 233 13.41 13.55 12.12
CA ASP A 233 13.06 12.56 13.14
C ASP A 233 14.24 11.60 13.45
N ALA A 234 14.97 11.18 12.43
CA ALA A 234 16.12 10.29 12.56
C ALA A 234 17.34 10.95 13.21
N LEU A 235 17.48 12.27 13.11
CA LEU A 235 18.62 13.03 13.65
C LEU A 235 18.36 13.57 15.05
N LEU A 236 17.10 13.66 15.49
CA LEU A 236 16.75 14.17 16.82
C LEU A 236 17.18 13.18 17.93
N PRO A 237 17.74 13.69 19.02
CA PRO A 237 17.90 12.88 20.24
C PRO A 237 16.56 12.31 20.70
N ALA A 238 16.55 11.04 21.12
CA ALA A 238 15.32 10.31 21.45
C ALA A 238 14.43 11.07 22.45
N SER A 239 15.02 11.68 23.50
CA SER A 239 14.27 12.44 24.51
C SER A 239 13.55 13.67 23.95
N LEU A 240 14.15 14.35 22.97
CA LEU A 240 13.53 15.52 22.31
C LEU A 240 12.46 15.09 21.34
N ARG A 241 12.76 14.08 20.52
CA ARG A 241 11.81 13.46 19.60
C ARG A 241 10.55 13.00 20.33
N ASP A 242 10.71 12.23 21.40
CA ASP A 242 9.58 11.66 22.15
C ASP A 242 8.71 12.76 22.78
N ARG A 243 9.31 13.86 23.27
CA ARG A 243 8.57 15.03 23.76
C ARG A 243 7.76 15.73 22.67
N LEU A 244 8.30 15.80 21.46
CA LEU A 244 7.58 16.38 20.30
C LEU A 244 6.43 15.48 19.86
N LEU A 245 6.69 14.19 19.70
CA LEU A 245 5.68 13.20 19.28
C LEU A 245 4.55 13.04 20.30
N ALA A 246 4.85 13.13 21.62
CA ALA A 246 3.84 13.07 22.68
C ALA A 246 2.82 14.21 22.63
N LYS A 247 3.15 15.34 21.97
CA LYS A 247 2.22 16.46 21.77
C LYS A 247 1.28 16.27 20.58
N LEU A 248 1.58 15.31 19.69
CA LEU A 248 0.71 15.01 18.55
C LEU A 248 -0.59 14.36 19.03
N ARG A 249 -1.69 14.80 18.44
CA ARG A 249 -3.04 14.28 18.73
C ARG A 249 -3.63 13.68 17.45
N PRO A 250 -4.55 12.72 17.55
CA PRO A 250 -5.27 12.17 16.40
C PRO A 250 -6.13 13.24 15.72
#